data_dbbf6a4bd1fd99be5ad0c43967573c8b
#
_entry.id   dbbf6a4bd1fd99be5ad0c43967573c8b
#
_cell.length_a   1.000
_cell.length_b   1.000
_cell.length_c   1.000
_cell.angle_alpha   90.00
_cell.angle_beta   90.00
_cell.angle_gamma   90.00
#
_symmetry.space_group_name_H-M   'P 1'
#
loop_
_entity.id
_entity.type
_entity.pdbx_description
1 polymer ?
#
loop_
_entity_poly.entity_id
_entity_poly.type
_entity_poly.pdbx_seq_one_letter_code
_entity_poly.pdbx_strand_id
1 'polypeptide(L)'
;MTVNNVVALRPNDKVCWDAEPIATIYRNLGTASAEQVVTRALTELALTMSGLAAQVQAHDLADMARQLRRLQRMSENLGMVSLSLIAADVSACVERGDVTAFAAVWARLMRVAERSLAADRGMLGLTQG
;
A
#
# COMPACT_ATOMS: atom_id res chain seq x y z
N MET A 1 24.41 4.69 8.90
CA MET A 1 24.17 4.26 8.61
C MET A 1 23.67 4.04 7.80
N THR A 2 23.47 4.37 7.54
CA THR A 2 22.89 4.12 6.75
C THR A 2 23.10 3.11 5.79
N VAL A 3 24.01 2.63 5.65
CA VAL A 3 24.25 1.46 4.91
C VAL A 3 23.26 0.38 5.19
N ASN A 4 22.81 0.36 6.40
CA ASN A 4 21.80 -0.59 6.79
C ASN A 4 20.53 -0.46 6.02
N ASN A 5 20.24 0.73 5.55
CA ASN A 5 19.05 0.95 4.78
C ASN A 5 19.09 0.22 3.45
N VAL A 6 20.28 0.14 2.89
CA VAL A 6 20.43 -0.57 1.64
C VAL A 6 20.15 -2.06 1.82
N VAL A 7 20.66 -2.59 2.92
CA VAL A 7 20.46 -3.99 3.23
C VAL A 7 18.98 -4.31 3.39
N ALA A 8 18.22 -3.36 3.88
CA ALA A 8 16.82 -3.57 4.17
C ALA A 8 15.96 -3.76 2.93
N LEU A 9 16.53 -3.70 1.75
CA LEU A 9 15.74 -3.83 0.53
C LEU A 9 15.65 -5.24 -0.01
N ARG A 10 15.96 -6.21 0.80
CA ARG A 10 15.84 -7.59 0.38
C ARG A 10 14.39 -7.98 0.19
N PRO A 11 14.11 -8.94 -0.70
CA PRO A 11 12.72 -9.28 -1.05
C PRO A 11 11.83 -9.72 0.11
N ASN A 12 12.41 -10.31 1.15
CA ASN A 12 11.60 -10.73 2.30
C ASN A 12 11.68 -9.81 3.47
N ASP A 13 12.15 -8.59 3.27
CA ASP A 13 12.17 -7.63 4.36
C ASP A 13 10.76 -7.29 4.79
N LYS A 14 10.63 -6.96 6.05
CA LYS A 14 9.34 -6.61 6.62
C LYS A 14 8.85 -5.29 6.06
N VAL A 15 7.54 -5.18 5.90
CA VAL A 15 6.93 -3.89 5.58
C VAL A 15 6.82 -3.08 6.86
N CYS A 16 6.89 -1.77 6.72
CA CYS A 16 6.79 -0.85 7.85
C CYS A 16 5.35 -0.43 8.07
N TRP A 17 4.95 -0.39 9.32
CA TRP A 17 3.60 -0.05 9.75
C TRP A 17 3.64 1.06 10.77
N ASP A 18 2.62 1.90 10.74
CA ASP A 18 2.32 2.84 11.82
C ASP A 18 0.99 2.42 12.40
N ALA A 19 0.97 2.00 13.64
CA ALA A 19 -0.25 1.51 14.27
C ALA A 19 -1.21 2.63 14.64
N GLU A 20 -0.75 3.86 14.66
CA GLU A 20 -1.55 4.96 15.20
C GLU A 20 -2.82 5.27 14.41
N PRO A 21 -2.80 5.30 13.06
CA PRO A 21 -4.05 5.59 12.36
C PRO A 21 -5.16 4.60 12.67
N ILE A 22 -4.86 3.30 12.70
CA ILE A 22 -5.88 2.31 13.01
C ILE A 22 -6.28 2.39 14.47
N ALA A 23 -5.31 2.60 15.37
CA ALA A 23 -5.62 2.76 16.79
C ALA A 23 -6.57 3.93 17.02
N THR A 24 -6.38 5.02 16.27
CA THR A 24 -7.26 6.18 16.37
C THR A 24 -8.68 5.84 15.96
N ILE A 25 -8.83 5.07 14.89
CA ILE A 25 -10.15 4.63 14.42
C ILE A 25 -10.84 3.82 15.52
N TYR A 26 -10.12 2.90 16.13
CA TYR A 26 -10.70 2.07 17.20
C TYR A 26 -11.08 2.89 18.41
N ARG A 27 -10.24 3.85 18.79
CA ARG A 27 -10.55 4.70 19.94
C ARG A 27 -11.80 5.55 19.71
N ASN A 28 -11.96 6.04 18.48
CA ASN A 28 -13.07 6.94 18.17
C ASN A 28 -14.38 6.22 17.93
N LEU A 29 -14.34 5.03 17.35
CA LEU A 29 -15.55 4.35 16.91
C LEU A 29 -15.93 3.12 17.72
N GLY A 30 -15.01 2.59 18.52
CA GLY A 30 -15.23 1.32 19.20
C GLY A 30 -14.96 0.15 18.28
N THR A 31 -14.84 -1.04 18.85
CA THR A 31 -14.33 -2.21 18.12
C THR A 31 -15.17 -2.59 16.91
N ALA A 32 -16.49 -2.72 17.10
CA ALA A 32 -17.34 -3.23 16.01
C ALA A 32 -17.36 -2.29 14.82
N SER A 33 -17.57 -1.00 15.05
CA SER A 33 -17.59 -0.02 13.96
C SER A 33 -16.22 0.14 13.33
N ALA A 34 -15.17 0.11 14.15
CA ALA A 34 -13.81 0.24 13.64
C ALA A 34 -13.46 -0.90 12.71
N GLU A 35 -13.83 -2.14 13.08
CA GLU A 35 -13.57 -3.28 12.21
C GLU A 35 -14.25 -3.16 10.87
N GLN A 36 -15.47 -2.64 10.85
CA GLN A 36 -16.18 -2.42 9.60
C GLN A 36 -15.47 -1.38 8.73
N VAL A 37 -15.04 -0.28 9.34
CA VAL A 37 -14.36 0.78 8.61
C VAL A 37 -13.05 0.28 8.04
N VAL A 38 -12.26 -0.41 8.84
CA VAL A 38 -10.96 -0.91 8.40
C VAL A 38 -11.13 -1.96 7.32
N THR A 39 -12.07 -2.88 7.48
CA THR A 39 -12.32 -3.92 6.47
C THR A 39 -12.72 -3.30 5.14
N ARG A 40 -13.60 -2.29 5.17
CA ARG A 40 -14.00 -1.60 3.95
C ARG A 40 -12.82 -0.91 3.30
N ALA A 41 -11.98 -0.26 4.09
CA ALA A 41 -10.81 0.44 3.57
C ALA A 41 -9.83 -0.54 2.92
N LEU A 42 -9.62 -1.71 3.54
CA LEU A 42 -8.76 -2.74 2.96
C LEU A 42 -9.31 -3.26 1.64
N THR A 43 -10.62 -3.45 1.58
CA THR A 43 -11.26 -3.89 0.35
C THR A 43 -11.07 -2.87 -0.76
N GLU A 44 -11.26 -1.59 -0.45
CA GLU A 44 -11.07 -0.54 -1.44
C GLU A 44 -9.63 -0.45 -1.90
N LEU A 45 -8.70 -0.63 -0.97
CA LEU A 45 -7.29 -0.63 -1.33
C LEU A 45 -6.95 -1.77 -2.27
N ALA A 46 -7.46 -2.97 -1.98
CA ALA A 46 -7.25 -4.12 -2.84
C ALA A 46 -7.85 -3.91 -4.23
N LEU A 47 -9.03 -3.31 -4.31
CA LEU A 47 -9.66 -3.01 -5.59
C LEU A 47 -8.86 -1.97 -6.36
N THR A 48 -8.33 -0.98 -5.68
CA THR A 48 -7.48 0.03 -6.33
C THR A 48 -6.23 -0.62 -6.91
N MET A 49 -5.61 -1.54 -6.16
CA MET A 49 -4.45 -2.27 -6.67
C MET A 49 -4.80 -3.10 -7.88
N SER A 50 -5.93 -3.79 -7.86
CA SER A 50 -6.36 -4.59 -9.01
C SER A 50 -6.59 -3.71 -10.23
N GLY A 51 -7.20 -2.55 -10.03
CA GLY A 51 -7.44 -1.61 -11.13
C GLY A 51 -6.13 -1.10 -11.72
N LEU A 52 -5.17 -0.78 -10.85
CA LEU A 52 -3.87 -0.33 -11.32
C LEU A 52 -3.16 -1.43 -12.11
N ALA A 53 -3.22 -2.67 -11.63
CA ALA A 53 -2.60 -3.78 -12.34
C ALA A 53 -3.22 -3.97 -13.72
N ALA A 54 -4.53 -3.84 -13.82
CA ALA A 54 -5.22 -3.95 -15.10
C ALA A 54 -4.79 -2.83 -16.05
N GLN A 55 -4.63 -1.61 -15.54
CA GLN A 55 -4.18 -0.49 -16.36
C GLN A 55 -2.76 -0.73 -16.89
N VAL A 56 -1.88 -1.27 -16.06
CA VAL A 56 -0.52 -1.55 -16.50
C VAL A 56 -0.53 -2.61 -17.59
N GLN A 57 -1.33 -3.66 -17.43
CA GLN A 57 -1.40 -4.70 -18.46
C GLN A 57 -1.98 -4.19 -19.76
N ALA A 58 -2.91 -3.25 -19.69
CA ALA A 58 -3.52 -2.66 -20.88
C ALA A 58 -2.67 -1.53 -21.45
N HIS A 59 -1.55 -1.22 -20.84
CA HIS A 59 -0.68 -0.09 -21.23
C HIS A 59 -1.45 1.23 -21.20
N ASP A 60 -2.43 1.33 -20.32
CA ASP A 60 -3.25 2.53 -20.17
C ASP A 60 -2.79 3.29 -18.94
N LEU A 61 -1.88 4.23 -19.14
CA LEU A 61 -1.30 4.99 -18.04
C LEU A 61 -1.92 6.37 -17.85
N ALA A 62 -3.00 6.65 -18.59
CA ALA A 62 -3.54 8.01 -18.66
C ALA A 62 -3.97 8.55 -17.30
N ASP A 63 -4.54 7.70 -16.46
CA ASP A 63 -5.09 8.13 -15.18
C ASP A 63 -4.27 7.62 -14.00
N MET A 64 -3.12 7.06 -14.29
CA MET A 64 -2.41 6.27 -13.32
C MET A 64 -1.82 7.10 -12.19
N ALA A 65 -1.30 8.28 -12.51
CA ALA A 65 -0.73 9.13 -11.47
C ALA A 65 -1.77 9.49 -10.40
N ARG A 66 -2.99 9.78 -10.84
CA ARG A 66 -4.07 10.10 -9.92
C ARG A 66 -4.44 8.91 -9.05
N GLN A 67 -4.51 7.73 -9.67
CA GLN A 67 -4.83 6.51 -8.93
C GLN A 67 -3.74 6.15 -7.93
N LEU A 68 -2.49 6.39 -8.30
CA LEU A 68 -1.38 6.14 -7.39
C LEU A 68 -1.39 7.09 -6.20
N ARG A 69 -1.74 8.36 -6.42
CA ARG A 69 -1.88 9.28 -5.31
C ARG A 69 -3.02 8.88 -4.38
N ARG A 70 -4.09 8.36 -4.96
CA ARG A 70 -5.19 7.84 -4.15
C ARG A 70 -4.73 6.64 -3.33
N LEU A 71 -3.99 5.73 -3.95
CA LEU A 71 -3.43 4.58 -3.23
C LEU A 71 -2.54 5.04 -2.09
N GLN A 72 -1.73 6.07 -2.33
CA GLN A 72 -0.86 6.59 -1.30
C GLN A 72 -1.66 7.07 -0.09
N ARG A 73 -2.72 7.86 -0.34
CA ARG A 73 -3.54 8.36 0.76
C ARG A 73 -4.24 7.25 1.52
N MET A 74 -4.76 6.27 0.79
CA MET A 74 -5.42 5.13 1.43
C MET A 74 -4.45 4.37 2.32
N SER A 75 -3.22 4.19 1.84
CA SER A 75 -2.18 3.51 2.59
C SER A 75 -1.83 4.27 3.85
N GLU A 76 -1.70 5.59 3.73
CA GLU A 76 -1.39 6.43 4.88
C GLU A 76 -2.49 6.35 5.95
N ASN A 77 -3.73 6.34 5.52
CA ASN A 77 -4.86 6.28 6.44
C ASN A 77 -4.91 4.97 7.22
N LEU A 78 -4.31 3.92 6.67
CA LEU A 78 -4.24 2.62 7.34
C LEU A 78 -2.89 2.36 8.01
N GLY A 79 -1.99 3.33 7.97
CA GLY A 79 -0.67 3.17 8.58
C GLY A 79 0.27 2.27 7.79
N MET A 80 -0.02 2.03 6.52
CA MET A 80 0.83 1.20 5.66
C MET A 80 1.96 2.05 5.09
N VAL A 81 3.00 2.26 5.89
CA VAL A 81 4.06 3.20 5.56
C VAL A 81 4.81 2.78 4.30
N SER A 82 5.22 1.51 4.24
CA SER A 82 5.99 1.04 3.08
C SER A 82 5.20 1.17 1.80
N LEU A 83 3.91 0.84 1.86
CA LEU A 83 3.06 0.90 0.67
C LEU A 83 2.88 2.35 0.21
N SER A 84 2.68 3.27 1.15
CA SER A 84 2.50 4.66 0.77
C SER A 84 3.76 5.24 0.14
N LEU A 85 4.94 4.87 0.65
CA LEU A 85 6.19 5.37 0.10
C LEU A 85 6.46 4.85 -1.31
N ILE A 86 6.22 3.55 -1.53
CA ILE A 86 6.47 3.01 -2.87
C ILE A 86 5.42 3.49 -3.87
N ALA A 87 4.20 3.74 -3.42
CA ALA A 87 3.18 4.32 -4.31
C ALA A 87 3.62 5.72 -4.77
N ALA A 88 4.21 6.49 -3.88
CA ALA A 88 4.74 7.80 -4.24
C ALA A 88 5.87 7.68 -5.26
N ASP A 89 6.74 6.69 -5.09
CA ASP A 89 7.85 6.47 -6.02
C ASP A 89 7.33 6.11 -7.40
N VAL A 90 6.33 5.23 -7.47
CA VAL A 90 5.75 4.85 -8.76
C VAL A 90 5.09 6.05 -9.42
N SER A 91 4.36 6.85 -8.65
CA SER A 91 3.73 8.05 -9.17
C SER A 91 4.76 9.00 -9.79
N ALA A 92 5.89 9.17 -9.10
CA ALA A 92 6.95 10.04 -9.61
C ALA A 92 7.52 9.51 -10.93
N CYS A 93 7.70 8.19 -11.03
CA CYS A 93 8.19 7.60 -12.28
C CYS A 93 7.21 7.81 -13.42
N VAL A 94 5.91 7.67 -13.16
CA VAL A 94 4.91 7.90 -14.19
C VAL A 94 4.95 9.35 -14.66
N GLU A 95 5.06 10.27 -13.72
CA GLU A 95 5.07 11.71 -14.06
C GLU A 95 6.31 12.10 -14.84
N ARG A 96 7.45 11.44 -14.58
CA ARG A 96 8.67 11.71 -15.31
C ARG A 96 8.75 10.99 -16.65
N GLY A 97 7.86 10.03 -16.88
CA GLY A 97 7.93 9.22 -18.09
C GLY A 97 9.11 8.28 -18.11
N ASP A 98 9.61 7.89 -16.94
CA ASP A 98 10.79 7.03 -16.84
C ASP A 98 10.35 5.57 -16.87
N VAL A 99 10.33 5.00 -18.07
CA VAL A 99 9.80 3.65 -18.29
C VAL A 99 10.64 2.59 -17.58
N THR A 100 11.95 2.75 -17.63
CA THR A 100 12.84 1.76 -17.02
C THR A 100 12.68 1.74 -15.50
N ALA A 101 12.70 2.91 -14.88
CA ALA A 101 12.51 3.00 -13.44
C ALA A 101 11.11 2.54 -13.05
N PHE A 102 10.11 2.84 -13.89
CA PHE A 102 8.74 2.43 -13.61
C PHE A 102 8.63 0.91 -13.47
N ALA A 103 9.22 0.16 -14.37
CA ALA A 103 9.10 -1.30 -14.32
C ALA A 103 9.63 -1.85 -13.00
N ALA A 104 10.77 -1.34 -12.56
CA ALA A 104 11.39 -1.83 -11.33
C ALA A 104 10.56 -1.47 -10.11
N VAL A 105 10.13 -0.21 -10.00
CA VAL A 105 9.36 0.21 -8.83
C VAL A 105 7.96 -0.38 -8.83
N TRP A 106 7.38 -0.61 -10.02
CA TRP A 106 6.08 -1.25 -10.11
C TRP A 106 6.12 -2.67 -9.54
N ALA A 107 7.13 -3.45 -9.91
CA ALA A 107 7.27 -4.81 -9.38
C ALA A 107 7.39 -4.77 -7.86
N ARG A 108 8.11 -3.79 -7.35
CA ARG A 108 8.26 -3.64 -5.91
C ARG A 108 6.94 -3.25 -5.25
N LEU A 109 6.18 -2.37 -5.89
CA LEU A 109 4.86 -1.98 -5.38
C LEU A 109 3.96 -3.20 -5.24
N MET A 110 3.94 -4.06 -6.23
CA MET A 110 3.11 -5.26 -6.18
C MET A 110 3.48 -6.15 -5.00
N ARG A 111 4.78 -6.34 -4.77
CA ARG A 111 5.23 -7.17 -3.65
C ARG A 111 4.87 -6.55 -2.30
N VAL A 112 5.07 -5.24 -2.17
CA VAL A 112 4.76 -4.55 -0.92
C VAL A 112 3.26 -4.58 -0.65
N ALA A 113 2.45 -4.37 -1.68
CA ALA A 113 1.00 -4.41 -1.53
C ALA A 113 0.52 -5.78 -1.08
N GLU A 114 1.05 -6.83 -1.68
CA GLU A 114 0.69 -8.19 -1.29
C GLU A 114 1.01 -8.46 0.17
N ARG A 115 2.20 -8.06 0.59
CA ARG A 115 2.61 -8.29 1.97
C ARG A 115 1.80 -7.45 2.95
N SER A 116 1.52 -6.21 2.59
CA SER A 116 0.75 -5.33 3.47
C SER A 116 -0.66 -5.85 3.66
N LEU A 117 -1.30 -6.29 2.58
CA LEU A 117 -2.66 -6.81 2.67
C LEU A 117 -2.70 -8.16 3.38
N ALA A 118 -1.70 -8.99 3.18
CA ALA A 118 -1.64 -10.28 3.87
C ALA A 118 -1.44 -10.10 5.36
N ALA A 119 -0.60 -9.15 5.76
CA ALA A 119 -0.36 -8.87 7.17
C ALA A 119 -1.63 -8.38 7.86
N ASP A 120 -2.36 -7.48 7.20
CA ASP A 120 -3.62 -6.98 7.78
C ASP A 120 -4.64 -8.08 7.93
N ARG A 121 -4.78 -8.94 6.94
CA ARG A 121 -5.72 -10.06 7.04
C ARG A 121 -5.34 -10.98 8.18
N GLY A 122 -4.05 -11.21 8.36
CA GLY A 122 -3.57 -12.04 9.44
C GLY A 122 -3.93 -11.44 10.79
N MET A 123 -3.73 -10.14 10.94
CA MET A 123 -4.06 -9.45 12.18
C MET A 123 -5.54 -9.50 12.47
N LEU A 124 -6.38 -9.26 11.47
CA LEU A 124 -7.82 -9.31 11.64
C LEU A 124 -8.27 -10.73 11.97
N GLY A 125 -7.66 -11.72 11.33
CA GLY A 125 -7.99 -13.11 11.63
C GLY A 125 -7.67 -13.49 13.06
N LEU A 126 -6.52 -13.04 13.56
CA LEU A 126 -6.15 -13.29 14.94
C LEU A 126 -7.10 -12.61 15.90
N THR A 127 -7.54 -11.40 15.57
CA THR A 127 -8.48 -10.66 16.41
C THR A 127 -9.82 -11.35 16.47
N GLN A 128 -10.25 -11.92 15.38
CA GLN A 128 -11.54 -12.60 15.31
C GLN A 128 -11.51 -14.00 15.91
N GLY A 129 -10.35 -14.58 15.88
CA GLY A 129 -10.17 -15.92 16.39
C GLY A 129 -10.13 -15.95 17.89
#